data_4b8b832c7ef1cefbc20625467ec1a6f5
#
_entry.id   4b8b832c7ef1cefbc20625467ec1a6f5
#
_cell.length_a   1.000
_cell.length_b   1.000
_cell.length_c   1.000
_cell.angle_alpha   90.00
_cell.angle_beta   90.00
_cell.angle_gamma   90.00
#
_symmetry.space_group_name_H-M   'P 1'
#
loop_
_entity.id
_entity.type
_entity.pdbx_description
1 polymer ?
#
loop_
_entity_poly.entity_id
_entity_poly.type
_entity_poly.pdbx_seq_one_letter_code
_entity_poly.pdbx_strand_id
1 'polypeptide(L)'
;MVLKMRKSQVKQSTGLEAETKDLLTKNMNDEEEDTFCYKLIEEGVYDVNKLECIIGYASTNKNIDKEALKWIINCVDRCYIYHKDEHDYYTIKNYSIEEENMWEGVWKERLLHALNE
;
A
#
# COMPACT_ATOMS: atom_id res chain seq x y z
N MET A 1 -3.77 16.23 19.08
CA MET A 1 -4.80 16.14 18.21
C MET A 1 -5.01 17.32 17.38
N VAL A 2 -5.21 18.38 17.95
CA VAL A 2 -5.36 19.62 17.25
C VAL A 2 -4.17 19.93 16.38
N LEU A 3 -3.02 19.57 16.84
CA LEU A 3 -1.79 19.79 16.08
C LEU A 3 -1.82 19.13 14.74
N LYS A 4 -2.34 17.94 14.67
CA LYS A 4 -2.38 17.25 13.43
C LYS A 4 -3.22 17.95 12.41
N MET A 5 -4.32 18.49 12.84
CA MET A 5 -5.18 19.19 11.94
C MET A 5 -4.52 20.42 11.36
N ARG A 6 -3.81 21.14 12.21
CA ARG A 6 -3.12 22.31 11.72
C ARG A 6 -2.07 21.96 10.70
N LYS A 7 -1.38 20.87 10.93
CA LYS A 7 -0.39 20.43 9.98
C LYS A 7 -1.02 20.16 8.63
N SER A 8 -2.15 19.55 8.62
CA SER A 8 -2.84 19.29 7.39
C SER A 8 -3.13 20.56 6.64
N GLN A 9 -3.56 21.55 7.35
CA GLN A 9 -3.90 22.82 6.70
C GLN A 9 -2.68 23.48 6.10
N VAL A 10 -1.59 23.44 6.82
CA VAL A 10 -0.40 24.09 6.35
C VAL A 10 0.05 23.50 5.03
N LYS A 11 -0.21 22.25 4.82
CA LYS A 11 0.28 21.58 3.63
C LYS A 11 -0.65 21.64 2.45
N GLN A 12 -1.67 22.44 2.52
CA GLN A 12 -2.65 22.42 1.45
C GLN A 12 -2.11 22.70 0.07
N SER A 13 -1.25 23.66 -0.06
CA SER A 13 -0.76 24.04 -1.39
C SER A 13 0.02 22.92 -2.05
N THR A 14 0.75 22.15 -1.26
CA THR A 14 1.52 21.03 -1.77
C THR A 14 1.01 19.74 -1.19
N GLY A 15 -0.18 19.81 -0.58
CA GLY A 15 -0.64 18.75 0.27
C GLY A 15 -0.90 17.44 -0.45
N LEU A 16 -1.43 17.52 -1.65
CA LEU A 16 -1.80 16.32 -2.35
C LEU A 16 -0.57 15.45 -2.62
N GLU A 17 0.49 16.07 -3.11
CA GLU A 17 1.70 15.32 -3.39
C GLU A 17 2.34 14.79 -2.12
N ALA A 18 2.38 15.63 -1.09
CA ALA A 18 2.96 15.22 0.19
C ALA A 18 2.14 14.10 0.83
N GLU A 19 0.82 14.20 0.72
CA GLU A 19 -0.04 13.16 1.28
C GLU A 19 0.15 11.83 0.58
N THR A 20 0.31 11.86 -0.73
CA THR A 20 0.53 10.63 -1.48
C THR A 20 1.87 10.01 -1.12
N LYS A 21 2.90 10.83 -0.95
CA LYS A 21 4.19 10.34 -0.55
C LYS A 21 4.12 9.73 0.84
N ASP A 22 3.43 10.41 1.77
CA ASP A 22 3.27 9.88 3.12
C ASP A 22 2.48 8.58 3.10
N LEU A 23 1.47 8.51 2.25
CA LEU A 23 0.69 7.29 2.13
C LEU A 23 1.58 6.11 1.76
N LEU A 24 2.55 6.34 0.90
CA LEU A 24 3.48 5.30 0.50
C LEU A 24 4.39 4.88 1.66
N THR A 25 5.05 5.85 2.30
CA THR A 25 6.03 5.54 3.33
C THR A 25 5.39 5.08 4.63
N LYS A 26 4.19 5.52 4.94
CA LYS A 26 3.52 5.11 6.17
C LYS A 26 3.23 3.62 6.21
N ASN A 27 3.20 2.99 5.04
CA ASN A 27 2.97 1.54 5.00
C ASN A 27 4.07 0.77 5.70
N MET A 28 5.23 1.38 5.91
CA MET A 28 6.32 0.71 6.63
C MET A 28 6.20 0.84 8.14
N ASN A 29 5.24 1.62 8.61
CA ASN A 29 5.02 1.82 10.04
C ASN A 29 3.87 0.94 10.49
N ASP A 30 4.17 -0.08 11.29
CA ASP A 30 3.16 -1.04 11.70
C ASP A 30 2.19 -0.51 12.75
N GLU A 31 2.34 0.76 13.15
CA GLU A 31 1.41 1.40 14.06
C GLU A 31 0.44 2.34 13.34
N GLU A 32 0.63 2.53 12.04
CA GLU A 32 -0.24 3.42 11.27
C GLU A 32 -1.42 2.63 10.73
N GLU A 33 -2.55 2.74 11.40
CA GLU A 33 -3.72 1.92 11.13
C GLU A 33 -4.42 2.23 9.82
N ASP A 34 -4.17 3.41 9.26
CA ASP A 34 -4.88 3.84 8.07
C ASP A 34 -4.10 3.59 6.79
N THR A 35 -3.21 2.61 6.79
CA THR A 35 -2.42 2.31 5.61
C THR A 35 -2.92 1.05 4.94
N PHE A 36 -2.57 0.90 3.66
CA PHE A 36 -2.92 -0.30 2.91
C PHE A 36 -2.31 -1.54 3.57
N CYS A 37 -1.04 -1.47 3.95
CA CYS A 37 -0.37 -2.63 4.54
C CYS A 37 -0.92 -2.98 5.91
N TYR A 38 -1.20 -1.99 6.75
CA TYR A 38 -1.75 -2.28 8.07
C TYR A 38 -3.09 -3.00 7.95
N LYS A 39 -3.97 -2.47 7.11
CA LYS A 39 -5.28 -3.09 6.95
C LYS A 39 -5.18 -4.50 6.42
N LEU A 40 -4.27 -4.72 5.50
CA LEU A 40 -4.11 -6.04 4.93
C LEU A 40 -3.55 -7.03 5.95
N ILE A 41 -2.52 -6.63 6.69
CA ILE A 41 -1.85 -7.50 7.65
C ILE A 41 -2.69 -7.72 8.90
N GLU A 42 -3.15 -6.64 9.50
CA GLU A 42 -3.78 -6.71 10.81
C GLU A 42 -5.27 -6.96 10.74
N GLU A 43 -5.93 -6.45 9.72
CA GLU A 43 -7.38 -6.56 9.61
C GLU A 43 -7.82 -7.54 8.54
N GLY A 44 -6.89 -7.99 7.71
CA GLY A 44 -7.25 -8.89 6.62
C GLY A 44 -8.08 -8.23 5.56
N VAL A 45 -7.94 -6.92 5.37
CA VAL A 45 -8.72 -6.16 4.39
C VAL A 45 -7.83 -5.69 3.27
N TYR A 46 -8.15 -6.11 2.06
CA TYR A 46 -7.40 -5.74 0.87
C TYR A 46 -8.08 -4.52 0.24
N ASP A 47 -7.52 -3.35 0.49
CA ASP A 47 -8.10 -2.09 0.05
C ASP A 47 -7.59 -1.74 -1.34
N VAL A 48 -8.33 -2.16 -2.34
CA VAL A 48 -7.92 -1.99 -3.74
C VAL A 48 -7.79 -0.51 -4.10
N ASN A 49 -8.65 0.33 -3.57
CA ASN A 49 -8.59 1.74 -3.90
C ASN A 49 -7.29 2.37 -3.43
N LYS A 50 -6.85 2.02 -2.23
CA LYS A 50 -5.58 2.52 -1.74
C LYS A 50 -4.42 1.98 -2.56
N LEU A 51 -4.49 0.72 -2.95
CA LEU A 51 -3.44 0.13 -3.77
C LEU A 51 -3.34 0.82 -5.11
N GLU A 52 -4.48 1.11 -5.73
CA GLU A 52 -4.47 1.79 -7.01
C GLU A 52 -3.92 3.20 -6.90
N CYS A 53 -4.18 3.89 -5.79
CA CYS A 53 -3.59 5.20 -5.56
C CYS A 53 -2.08 5.10 -5.45
N ILE A 54 -1.60 4.09 -4.75
CA ILE A 54 -0.16 3.88 -4.61
C ILE A 54 0.47 3.62 -5.96
N ILE A 55 -0.15 2.77 -6.76
CA ILE A 55 0.36 2.44 -8.08
C ILE A 55 0.39 3.67 -8.97
N GLY A 56 -0.68 4.45 -8.94
CA GLY A 56 -0.75 5.66 -9.74
C GLY A 56 0.35 6.64 -9.38
N TYR A 57 0.57 6.83 -8.09
CA TYR A 57 1.63 7.72 -7.64
C TYR A 57 3.00 7.20 -8.09
N ALA A 58 3.25 5.92 -7.89
CA ALA A 58 4.54 5.33 -8.25
C ALA A 58 4.79 5.40 -9.75
N SER A 59 3.73 5.31 -10.54
CA SER A 59 3.87 5.31 -12.00
C SER A 59 4.18 6.70 -12.56
N THR A 60 3.84 7.75 -11.82
CA THR A 60 3.96 9.11 -12.34
C THR A 60 5.04 9.93 -11.69
N ASN A 61 5.71 9.39 -10.67
CA ASN A 61 6.74 10.11 -9.95
C ASN A 61 8.07 9.39 -10.03
N LYS A 62 9.15 10.14 -10.22
CA LYS A 62 10.46 9.54 -10.33
C LYS A 62 11.19 9.48 -9.01
N ASN A 63 10.84 10.37 -8.09
CA ASN A 63 11.51 10.42 -6.79
C ASN A 63 10.68 9.74 -5.74
N ILE A 64 10.45 8.45 -5.92
CA ILE A 64 9.65 7.69 -4.97
C ILE A 64 10.56 6.93 -4.02
N ASP A 65 10.01 6.61 -2.86
CA ASP A 65 10.72 5.84 -1.85
C ASP A 65 10.71 4.37 -2.26
N LYS A 66 11.82 3.91 -2.76
CA LYS A 66 11.90 2.54 -3.28
C LYS A 66 11.83 1.50 -2.17
N GLU A 67 12.28 1.84 -0.96
CA GLU A 67 12.14 0.93 0.16
C GLU A 67 10.68 0.71 0.50
N ALA A 68 9.89 1.78 0.44
CA ALA A 68 8.46 1.67 0.68
C ALA A 68 7.78 0.81 -0.38
N LEU A 69 8.20 0.94 -1.63
CA LEU A 69 7.65 0.10 -2.70
C LEU A 69 7.96 -1.36 -2.46
N LYS A 70 9.21 -1.67 -2.08
CA LYS A 70 9.57 -3.04 -1.78
C LYS A 70 8.75 -3.58 -0.63
N TRP A 71 8.55 -2.75 0.39
CA TRP A 71 7.77 -3.15 1.55
C TRP A 71 6.36 -3.56 1.14
N ILE A 72 5.73 -2.72 0.30
CA ILE A 72 4.35 -2.96 -0.12
C ILE A 72 4.26 -4.22 -0.97
N ILE A 73 5.20 -4.40 -1.91
CA ILE A 73 5.20 -5.59 -2.75
C ILE A 73 5.33 -6.84 -1.90
N ASN A 74 6.27 -6.84 -0.95
CA ASN A 74 6.47 -7.98 -0.07
C ASN A 74 5.25 -8.23 0.81
N CYS A 75 4.62 -7.16 1.26
CA CYS A 75 3.43 -7.27 2.10
C CYS A 75 2.34 -8.04 1.40
N VAL A 76 2.04 -7.66 0.15
CA VAL A 76 0.96 -8.30 -0.59
C VAL A 76 1.33 -9.76 -0.90
N ASP A 77 2.55 -9.99 -1.37
CA ASP A 77 2.97 -11.35 -1.69
C ASP A 77 2.87 -12.27 -0.47
N ARG A 78 3.34 -11.80 0.67
CA ARG A 78 3.31 -12.62 1.88
C ARG A 78 1.89 -12.87 2.36
N CYS A 79 1.04 -11.86 2.27
CA CYS A 79 -0.34 -12.03 2.71
C CYS A 79 -1.07 -13.05 1.86
N TYR A 80 -0.81 -13.06 0.56
CA TYR A 80 -1.42 -14.09 -0.28
C TYR A 80 -0.88 -15.48 0.06
N ILE A 81 0.41 -15.58 0.35
CA ILE A 81 0.99 -16.86 0.75
C ILE A 81 0.33 -17.36 2.04
N TYR A 82 0.21 -16.49 3.04
CA TYR A 82 -0.38 -16.90 4.30
C TYR A 82 -1.87 -17.22 4.15
N HIS A 83 -2.56 -16.47 3.31
CA HIS A 83 -3.98 -16.71 3.09
C HIS A 83 -4.22 -18.12 2.51
N LYS A 84 -3.32 -18.59 1.66
CA LYS A 84 -3.47 -19.89 1.01
C LYS A 84 -2.91 -21.04 1.82
N ASP A 85 -2.19 -20.75 2.89
CA ASP A 85 -1.58 -21.79 3.72
C ASP A 85 -2.61 -22.35 4.67
N GLU A 86 -2.93 -23.63 4.53
CA GLU A 86 -3.94 -24.28 5.36
C GLU A 86 -3.57 -24.27 6.83
N HIS A 87 -2.29 -24.17 7.15
CA HIS A 87 -1.84 -24.21 8.52
C HIS A 87 -1.71 -22.83 9.16
N ASP A 88 -2.02 -21.77 8.41
CA ASP A 88 -1.95 -20.42 8.92
C ASP A 88 -3.36 -19.90 9.17
N TYR A 89 -3.51 -19.20 10.29
CA TYR A 89 -4.83 -18.65 10.64
C TYR A 89 -5.14 -17.35 9.93
N TYR A 90 -4.18 -16.80 9.20
CA TYR A 90 -4.39 -15.53 8.52
C TYR A 90 -5.34 -15.69 7.34
N THR A 91 -6.26 -14.74 7.19
CA THR A 91 -7.21 -14.76 6.10
C THR A 91 -7.44 -13.35 5.59
N ILE A 92 -7.44 -13.19 4.27
CA ILE A 92 -7.89 -11.94 3.65
C ILE A 92 -9.40 -12.02 3.55
N LYS A 93 -10.10 -11.25 4.37
CA LYS A 93 -11.54 -11.37 4.51
C LYS A 93 -12.30 -11.04 3.25
N ASN A 94 -11.81 -10.10 2.48
CA ASN A 94 -12.44 -9.75 1.21
C ASN A 94 -11.67 -10.29 0.02
N TYR A 95 -11.10 -11.48 0.17
CA TYR A 95 -10.32 -12.12 -0.87
C TYR A 95 -11.15 -12.30 -2.15
N SER A 96 -10.51 -12.07 -3.29
CA SER A 96 -11.11 -12.26 -4.60
C SER A 96 -10.05 -12.80 -5.54
N ILE A 97 -10.39 -13.84 -6.29
CA ILE A 97 -9.45 -14.41 -7.23
C ILE A 97 -9.15 -13.42 -8.36
N GLU A 98 -10.12 -12.59 -8.70
CA GLU A 98 -9.90 -11.58 -9.72
C GLU A 98 -8.84 -10.59 -9.29
N GLU A 99 -8.89 -10.16 -8.02
CA GLU A 99 -7.90 -9.22 -7.51
C GLU A 99 -6.53 -9.87 -7.38
N GLU A 100 -6.49 -11.12 -7.00
CA GLU A 100 -5.21 -11.82 -6.96
C GLU A 100 -4.60 -11.92 -8.35
N ASN A 101 -5.41 -12.21 -9.35
CA ASN A 101 -4.93 -12.27 -10.72
C ASN A 101 -4.46 -10.89 -11.20
N MET A 102 -5.16 -9.83 -10.81
CA MET A 102 -4.73 -8.48 -11.13
C MET A 102 -3.40 -8.16 -10.47
N TRP A 103 -3.22 -8.61 -9.25
CA TRP A 103 -1.95 -8.41 -8.56
C TRP A 103 -0.82 -9.08 -9.31
N GLU A 104 -0.99 -10.37 -9.63
CA GLU A 104 0.08 -11.12 -10.27
C GLU A 104 0.38 -10.67 -11.68
N GLY A 105 -0.64 -10.23 -12.40
CA GLY A 105 -0.47 -9.93 -13.82
C GLY A 105 -0.33 -8.46 -14.16
N VAL A 106 -0.76 -7.56 -13.30
CA VAL A 106 -0.79 -6.13 -13.63
C VAL A 106 -0.19 -5.28 -12.54
N TRP A 107 -0.78 -5.31 -11.34
CA TRP A 107 -0.42 -4.34 -10.29
C TRP A 107 1.00 -4.52 -9.80
N LYS A 108 1.38 -5.76 -9.53
CA LYS A 108 2.75 -6.02 -9.07
C LYS A 108 3.76 -5.62 -10.12
N GLU A 109 3.46 -5.89 -11.39
CA GLU A 109 4.36 -5.52 -12.47
C GLU A 109 4.56 -4.03 -12.55
N ARG A 110 3.50 -3.27 -12.35
CA ARG A 110 3.63 -1.82 -12.39
C ARG A 110 4.48 -1.29 -11.26
N LEU A 111 4.35 -1.87 -10.08
CA LEU A 111 5.19 -1.47 -8.95
C LEU A 111 6.63 -1.87 -9.18
N LEU A 112 6.86 -3.06 -9.72
CA LEU A 112 8.23 -3.50 -10.04
C LEU A 112 8.86 -2.60 -11.09
N HIS A 113 8.08 -2.18 -12.07
CA HIS A 113 8.59 -1.28 -13.10
C HIS A 113 9.03 0.04 -12.47
N ALA A 114 8.20 0.59 -11.59
CA ALA A 114 8.55 1.84 -10.90
C ALA A 114 9.78 1.65 -10.02
N LEU A 115 9.92 0.48 -9.42
CA LEU A 115 11.06 0.18 -8.56
C LEU A 115 12.36 0.14 -9.33
N ASN A 116 12.30 -0.30 -10.57
CA ASN A 116 13.50 -0.46 -11.39
C ASN A 116 13.86 0.75 -12.23
N GLU A 117 13.11 1.82 -12.11
CA GLU A 117 13.46 3.08 -12.79
C GLU A 117 14.46 3.92 -11.97
#